data_02c92c95a0a5e7c87bdf6e17cc838410
#
_entry.id   02c92c95a0a5e7c87bdf6e17cc838410
#
_cell.length_a   1.000
_cell.length_b   1.000
_cell.length_c   1.000
_cell.angle_alpha   90.00
_cell.angle_beta   90.00
_cell.angle_gamma   90.00
#
_symmetry.space_group_name_H-M   'P 1'
#
loop_
_entity.id
_entity.type
_entity.pdbx_description
1 polymer ?
#
loop_
_entity_poly.entity_id
_entity_poly.type
_entity_poly.pdbx_seq_one_letter_code
_entity_poly.pdbx_strand_id
1 'polypeptide(L)'
;MLCCLIKTPIKSCCVKALRFFIWCCFCLPAALQAKETLRMAMPDYPPYTYIQNGGYHGFGYEAFVSIMADLQQDFKIVPEPNYGRAVKDMQSQVVDGLFLASENEERNKVAVFSAAVAYTGWTWVWLKQRTDLKPDSISFKQDAVVSAQLNSNPYLWLMKQHYKVAGAPNNIRMLFTLLNSRRVDAIMLPELTAKAVMQQEKLDPSLYSMQLEMQLPFGIYISKAYIARNPDIMPKLNQAIMRYHEQQKEFASKPSG
;
A
#
# COMPACT_ATOMS: atom_id res chain seq x y z
N MET A 1 -30.04 -96.10 4.64
CA MET A 1 -28.68 -96.01 4.15
C MET A 1 -28.31 -94.51 4.13
N LEU A 2 -27.39 -94.17 4.96
CA LEU A 2 -26.65 -93.05 5.29
C LEU A 2 -26.57 -91.95 4.25
N CYS A 3 -26.93 -90.74 4.66
CA CYS A 3 -26.59 -89.52 4.00
C CYS A 3 -25.85 -88.61 4.99
N CYS A 4 -24.59 -88.38 4.72
CA CYS A 4 -23.65 -87.58 5.60
C CYS A 4 -23.71 -86.15 5.17
N LEU A 5 -24.19 -85.26 6.09
CA LEU A 5 -24.20 -83.80 5.90
C LEU A 5 -22.84 -83.24 6.40
N ILE A 6 -22.07 -82.66 5.50
CA ILE A 6 -20.88 -81.89 5.81
C ILE A 6 -21.26 -80.43 5.89
N LYS A 7 -21.28 -79.89 7.12
CA LYS A 7 -21.34 -78.44 7.39
C LYS A 7 -19.91 -77.86 7.37
N THR A 8 -19.60 -76.98 6.45
CA THR A 8 -18.39 -76.18 6.47
C THR A 8 -18.67 -74.80 7.08
N PRO A 9 -17.86 -74.30 8.01
CA PRO A 9 -18.04 -72.98 8.58
C PRO A 9 -17.44 -71.92 7.64
N ILE A 10 -18.21 -70.91 7.28
CA ILE A 10 -17.78 -69.72 6.54
C ILE A 10 -16.92 -68.90 7.50
N LYS A 11 -15.64 -68.85 7.23
CA LYS A 11 -14.64 -68.16 8.03
C LYS A 11 -14.80 -66.65 7.99
N SER A 12 -14.82 -66.08 9.14
CA SER A 12 -14.74 -64.68 9.57
C SER A 12 -13.53 -63.84 9.02
N CYS A 13 -13.28 -63.90 7.71
CA CYS A 13 -12.14 -63.20 7.11
C CYS A 13 -12.53 -61.89 6.43
N CYS A 14 -13.80 -61.68 6.07
CA CYS A 14 -14.25 -60.49 5.36
C CYS A 14 -14.47 -59.25 6.24
N VAL A 15 -14.68 -59.43 7.55
CA VAL A 15 -15.00 -58.28 8.44
C VAL A 15 -13.73 -57.48 8.86
N LYS A 16 -12.57 -58.12 8.87
CA LYS A 16 -11.29 -57.42 9.21
C LYS A 16 -10.75 -56.62 8.04
N ALA A 17 -10.95 -57.03 6.81
CA ALA A 17 -10.54 -56.29 5.61
C ALA A 17 -11.38 -55.01 5.41
N LEU A 18 -12.68 -55.04 5.76
CA LEU A 18 -13.57 -53.89 5.63
C LEU A 18 -13.27 -52.79 6.70
N ARG A 19 -12.81 -53.17 7.88
CA ARG A 19 -12.39 -52.20 8.93
C ARG A 19 -11.07 -51.49 8.60
N PHE A 20 -10.16 -52.12 7.88
CA PHE A 20 -8.89 -51.49 7.46
C PHE A 20 -9.11 -50.50 6.29
N PHE A 21 -10.07 -50.74 5.43
CA PHE A 21 -10.41 -49.86 4.31
C PHE A 21 -11.13 -48.58 4.76
N ILE A 22 -11.91 -48.63 5.85
CA ILE A 22 -12.63 -47.47 6.39
C ILE A 22 -11.67 -46.55 7.15
N TRP A 23 -10.55 -47.04 7.68
CA TRP A 23 -9.57 -46.20 8.39
C TRP A 23 -8.57 -45.49 7.46
N CYS A 24 -8.33 -45.99 6.25
CA CYS A 24 -7.52 -45.36 5.22
C CYS A 24 -8.22 -44.16 4.50
N CYS A 25 -9.54 -44.10 4.51
CA CYS A 25 -10.29 -43.02 3.86
C CYS A 25 -10.37 -41.73 4.68
N PHE A 26 -9.89 -41.69 5.96
CA PHE A 26 -9.91 -40.50 6.79
C PHE A 26 -8.57 -39.71 6.80
N CYS A 27 -7.55 -40.18 6.08
CA CYS A 27 -6.41 -39.35 5.71
C CYS A 27 -6.76 -38.53 4.45
N LEU A 28 -7.77 -37.65 4.54
CA LEU A 28 -7.86 -36.53 3.61
C LEU A 28 -6.55 -35.74 3.77
N PRO A 29 -5.73 -35.62 2.71
CA PRO A 29 -4.61 -34.71 2.76
C PRO A 29 -5.24 -33.34 3.08
N ALA A 30 -4.86 -32.73 4.18
CA ALA A 30 -5.05 -31.30 4.36
C ALA A 30 -4.43 -30.70 3.09
N ALA A 31 -5.27 -30.32 2.14
CA ALA A 31 -4.83 -29.64 0.94
C ALA A 31 -4.03 -28.45 1.46
N LEU A 32 -2.71 -28.51 1.33
CA LEU A 32 -1.82 -27.39 1.61
C LEU A 32 -2.26 -26.34 0.61
N GLN A 33 -3.19 -25.50 1.03
CA GLN A 33 -3.74 -24.47 0.16
C GLN A 33 -2.57 -23.53 -0.11
N ALA A 34 -1.94 -23.68 -1.28
CA ALA A 34 -0.86 -22.83 -1.69
C ALA A 34 -1.35 -21.39 -1.56
N LYS A 35 -0.63 -20.60 -0.75
CA LYS A 35 -1.00 -19.22 -0.46
C LYS A 35 -0.97 -18.44 -1.78
N GLU A 36 -2.06 -17.78 -2.12
CA GLU A 36 -2.17 -17.01 -3.36
C GLU A 36 -1.15 -15.87 -3.33
N THR A 37 -0.33 -15.75 -4.39
CA THR A 37 0.64 -14.66 -4.53
C THR A 37 -0.07 -13.33 -4.66
N LEU A 38 0.21 -12.40 -3.76
CA LEU A 38 -0.39 -11.07 -3.70
C LEU A 38 0.25 -10.13 -4.74
N ARG A 39 -0.53 -9.63 -5.69
CA ARG A 39 -0.06 -8.66 -6.70
C ARG A 39 -0.25 -7.25 -6.16
N MET A 40 0.86 -6.54 -5.95
CA MET A 40 0.85 -5.25 -5.28
C MET A 40 1.28 -4.12 -6.21
N ALA A 41 0.39 -3.17 -6.44
CA ALA A 41 0.71 -1.94 -7.14
C ALA A 41 1.71 -1.10 -6.35
N MET A 42 2.75 -0.62 -7.02
CA MET A 42 3.75 0.29 -6.47
C MET A 42 3.82 1.56 -7.31
N PRO A 43 3.19 2.65 -6.88
CA PRO A 43 3.35 3.95 -7.53
C PRO A 43 4.78 4.48 -7.39
N ASP A 44 5.25 5.21 -8.41
CA ASP A 44 6.51 5.95 -8.34
C ASP A 44 6.31 7.21 -7.48
N TYR A 45 6.78 7.16 -6.23
CA TYR A 45 6.56 8.21 -5.23
C TYR A 45 7.75 8.34 -4.25
N PRO A 46 8.91 8.85 -4.75
CA PRO A 46 10.10 8.98 -3.90
C PRO A 46 9.87 9.96 -2.73
N PRO A 47 10.48 9.72 -1.57
CA PRO A 47 11.40 8.63 -1.22
C PRO A 47 10.70 7.37 -0.68
N TYR A 48 9.35 7.31 -0.77
CA TYR A 48 8.56 6.20 -0.22
C TYR A 48 8.72 4.93 -1.05
N THR A 49 8.49 5.04 -2.35
CA THR A 49 8.56 3.94 -3.31
C THR A 49 9.07 4.48 -4.65
N TYR A 50 10.09 3.86 -5.22
CA TYR A 50 10.62 4.25 -6.52
C TYR A 50 11.44 3.11 -7.14
N ILE A 51 11.71 3.22 -8.45
CA ILE A 51 12.57 2.29 -9.18
C ILE A 51 13.89 2.98 -9.49
N GLN A 52 14.99 2.33 -9.15
CA GLN A 52 16.33 2.79 -9.50
C GLN A 52 17.20 1.60 -9.91
N ASN A 53 17.91 1.72 -11.04
CA ASN A 53 18.79 0.67 -11.56
C ASN A 53 18.10 -0.70 -11.71
N GLY A 54 16.81 -0.72 -12.06
CA GLY A 54 16.01 -1.93 -12.19
C GLY A 54 15.56 -2.58 -10.88
N GLY A 55 15.92 -2.02 -9.73
CA GLY A 55 15.49 -2.45 -8.40
C GLY A 55 14.40 -1.57 -7.81
N TYR A 56 13.64 -2.13 -6.85
CA TYR A 56 12.64 -1.41 -6.07
C TYR A 56 13.29 -0.84 -4.81
N HIS A 57 13.00 0.41 -4.50
CA HIS A 57 13.64 1.15 -3.42
C HIS A 57 12.66 2.03 -2.68
N GLY A 58 13.11 2.55 -1.53
CA GLY A 58 12.40 3.49 -0.68
C GLY A 58 11.95 2.86 0.64
N PHE A 59 11.92 3.68 1.69
CA PHE A 59 11.60 3.17 3.01
C PHE A 59 10.20 2.54 3.09
N GLY A 60 9.28 2.94 2.23
CA GLY A 60 7.97 2.31 2.11
C GLY A 60 8.04 0.91 1.49
N TYR A 61 8.91 0.72 0.49
CA TYR A 61 9.17 -0.60 -0.07
C TYR A 61 9.84 -1.52 0.97
N GLU A 62 10.85 -1.02 1.70
CA GLU A 62 11.54 -1.78 2.75
C GLU A 62 10.58 -2.20 3.87
N ALA A 63 9.73 -1.28 4.34
CA ALA A 63 8.69 -1.59 5.31
C ALA A 63 7.72 -2.67 4.80
N PHE A 64 7.27 -2.53 3.54
CA PHE A 64 6.38 -3.50 2.91
C PHE A 64 7.01 -4.89 2.84
N VAL A 65 8.25 -5.00 2.39
CA VAL A 65 8.99 -6.29 2.32
C VAL A 65 9.10 -6.93 3.71
N SER A 66 9.45 -6.15 4.73
CA SER A 66 9.53 -6.64 6.12
C SER A 66 8.19 -7.16 6.63
N ILE A 67 7.10 -6.42 6.39
CA ILE A 67 5.75 -6.81 6.79
C ILE A 67 5.31 -8.09 6.06
N MET A 68 5.56 -8.21 4.74
CA MET A 68 5.21 -9.40 3.97
C MET A 68 6.01 -10.63 4.39
N ALA A 69 7.29 -10.45 4.75
CA ALA A 69 8.13 -11.53 5.27
C ALA A 69 7.60 -12.04 6.62
N ASP A 70 7.24 -11.15 7.56
CA ASP A 70 6.63 -11.52 8.84
C ASP A 70 5.27 -12.21 8.64
N LEU A 71 4.49 -11.78 7.68
CA LEU A 71 3.21 -12.39 7.27
C LEU A 71 3.40 -13.73 6.53
N GLN A 72 4.63 -14.05 6.12
CA GLN A 72 4.97 -15.16 5.23
C GLN A 72 4.11 -15.14 3.95
N GLN A 73 3.83 -13.95 3.40
CA GLN A 73 3.00 -13.75 2.22
C GLN A 73 3.87 -13.51 0.99
N ASP A 74 3.76 -14.43 0.02
CA ASP A 74 4.36 -14.22 -1.30
C ASP A 74 3.68 -13.06 -2.01
N PHE A 75 4.48 -12.24 -2.69
CA PHE A 75 3.98 -11.08 -3.42
C PHE A 75 4.73 -10.85 -4.73
N LYS A 76 4.08 -10.14 -5.64
CA LYS A 76 4.66 -9.63 -6.88
C LYS A 76 4.39 -8.14 -6.97
N ILE A 77 5.44 -7.34 -7.22
CA ILE A 77 5.30 -5.91 -7.45
C ILE A 77 4.87 -5.66 -8.89
N VAL A 78 3.90 -4.77 -9.04
CA VAL A 78 3.44 -4.21 -10.31
C VAL A 78 3.71 -2.70 -10.25
N PRO A 79 4.75 -2.22 -10.94
CA PRO A 79 5.05 -0.79 -10.97
C PRO A 79 3.93 0.01 -11.65
N GLU A 80 3.57 1.14 -11.05
CA GLU A 80 2.52 2.00 -11.56
C GLU A 80 3.02 3.44 -11.68
N PRO A 81 2.66 4.15 -12.76
CA PRO A 81 3.12 5.52 -12.97
C PRO A 81 2.54 6.50 -11.94
N ASN A 82 1.40 6.18 -11.36
CA ASN A 82 0.72 7.01 -10.36
C ASN A 82 -0.39 6.24 -9.62
N TYR A 83 -0.92 6.84 -8.55
CA TYR A 83 -1.99 6.25 -7.73
C TYR A 83 -3.30 6.03 -8.50
N GLY A 84 -3.64 6.89 -9.45
CA GLY A 84 -4.87 6.76 -10.23
C GLY A 84 -4.87 5.49 -11.09
N ARG A 85 -3.72 5.14 -11.66
CA ARG A 85 -3.55 3.89 -12.42
C ARG A 85 -3.65 2.67 -11.48
N ALA A 86 -2.97 2.69 -10.36
CA ALA A 86 -3.03 1.62 -9.36
C ALA A 86 -4.48 1.33 -8.88
N VAL A 87 -5.29 2.37 -8.66
CA VAL A 87 -6.70 2.20 -8.30
C VAL A 87 -7.52 1.55 -9.43
N LYS A 88 -7.32 1.97 -10.68
CA LYS A 88 -7.98 1.34 -11.84
C LYS A 88 -7.62 -0.13 -11.98
N ASP A 89 -6.35 -0.47 -11.77
CA ASP A 89 -5.86 -1.84 -11.87
C ASP A 89 -6.36 -2.71 -10.70
N MET A 90 -6.60 -2.14 -9.51
CA MET A 90 -7.35 -2.82 -8.45
C MET A 90 -8.83 -3.06 -8.84
N GLN A 91 -9.50 -2.06 -9.45
CA GLN A 91 -10.89 -2.20 -9.90
C GLN A 91 -11.03 -3.31 -10.95
N SER A 92 -10.08 -3.42 -11.86
CA SER A 92 -10.05 -4.46 -12.91
C SER A 92 -9.41 -5.77 -12.46
N GLN A 93 -9.05 -5.90 -11.17
CA GLN A 93 -8.42 -7.09 -10.59
C GLN A 93 -7.08 -7.49 -11.25
N VAL A 94 -6.38 -6.55 -11.86
CA VAL A 94 -5.01 -6.71 -12.36
C VAL A 94 -4.04 -6.79 -11.18
N VAL A 95 -4.30 -6.01 -10.13
CA VAL A 95 -3.57 -6.04 -8.86
C VAL A 95 -4.53 -6.30 -7.70
N ASP A 96 -4.00 -6.86 -6.62
CA ASP A 96 -4.74 -7.24 -5.42
C ASP A 96 -4.63 -6.21 -4.30
N GLY A 97 -3.69 -5.28 -4.43
CA GLY A 97 -3.49 -4.23 -3.43
C GLY A 97 -2.60 -3.10 -3.93
N LEU A 98 -2.40 -2.13 -3.06
CA LEU A 98 -1.64 -0.91 -3.30
C LEU A 98 -0.89 -0.51 -2.02
N PHE A 99 0.40 -0.21 -2.12
CA PHE A 99 1.22 0.29 -1.00
C PHE A 99 2.15 1.42 -1.47
N LEU A 100 2.54 2.36 -0.69
CA LEU A 100 1.89 2.97 0.44
C LEU A 100 0.94 4.06 -0.03
N ALA A 101 -0.18 4.22 0.61
CA ALA A 101 -1.15 5.23 0.24
C ALA A 101 -1.85 5.80 1.49
N SER A 102 -2.27 7.06 1.43
CA SER A 102 -3.19 7.62 2.41
C SER A 102 -4.62 7.19 2.09
N GLU A 103 -5.46 7.14 3.12
CA GLU A 103 -6.86 6.77 2.97
C GLU A 103 -7.66 7.81 2.18
N ASN A 104 -8.60 7.33 1.34
CA ASN A 104 -9.63 8.15 0.72
C ASN A 104 -10.88 7.34 0.32
N GLU A 105 -11.99 8.04 0.10
CA GLU A 105 -13.29 7.46 -0.22
C GLU A 105 -13.27 6.63 -1.52
N GLU A 106 -12.57 7.08 -2.56
CA GLU A 106 -12.53 6.37 -3.85
C GLU A 106 -11.82 5.02 -3.73
N ARG A 107 -10.71 4.97 -2.99
CA ARG A 107 -9.99 3.74 -2.71
C ARG A 107 -10.82 2.80 -1.83
N ASN A 108 -11.56 3.35 -0.85
CA ASN A 108 -12.41 2.58 0.06
C ASN A 108 -13.60 1.90 -0.66
N LYS A 109 -14.00 2.39 -1.84
CA LYS A 109 -15.03 1.71 -2.66
C LYS A 109 -14.58 0.31 -3.10
N VAL A 110 -13.31 0.12 -3.41
CA VAL A 110 -12.76 -1.09 -4.05
C VAL A 110 -11.82 -1.90 -3.15
N ALA A 111 -11.29 -1.29 -2.09
CA ALA A 111 -10.30 -1.90 -1.21
C ALA A 111 -10.54 -1.53 0.26
N VAL A 112 -9.85 -2.23 1.17
CA VAL A 112 -9.86 -1.96 2.61
C VAL A 112 -8.47 -1.45 3.00
N PHE A 113 -8.46 -0.38 3.79
CA PHE A 113 -7.24 0.24 4.31
C PHE A 113 -6.73 -0.51 5.54
N SER A 114 -5.41 -0.71 5.64
CA SER A 114 -4.76 -1.36 6.78
C SER A 114 -4.56 -0.41 7.96
N ALA A 115 -4.04 -0.92 9.05
CA ALA A 115 -3.34 -0.10 10.05
C ALA A 115 -2.25 0.74 9.36
N ALA A 116 -1.91 1.90 9.95
CA ALA A 116 -0.88 2.77 9.40
C ALA A 116 0.50 2.09 9.47
N VAL A 117 1.21 2.04 8.34
CA VAL A 117 2.62 1.63 8.27
C VAL A 117 3.53 2.80 8.63
N ALA A 118 3.13 4.00 8.24
CA ALA A 118 3.83 5.25 8.52
C ALA A 118 2.82 6.41 8.56
N TYR A 119 3.31 7.61 8.81
CA TYR A 119 2.55 8.84 8.64
C TYR A 119 3.18 9.71 7.55
N THR A 120 2.35 10.38 6.77
CA THR A 120 2.78 11.33 5.74
C THR A 120 2.26 12.72 6.07
N GLY A 121 3.13 13.72 5.99
CA GLY A 121 2.76 15.12 6.19
C GLY A 121 2.55 15.82 4.86
N TRP A 122 1.31 16.24 4.52
CA TRP A 122 1.10 17.08 3.35
C TRP A 122 1.52 18.50 3.66
N THR A 123 2.31 19.06 2.75
CA THR A 123 3.02 20.32 2.97
C THR A 123 2.80 21.24 1.78
N TRP A 124 2.43 22.47 2.08
CA TRP A 124 2.51 23.56 1.14
C TRP A 124 3.97 23.89 0.88
N VAL A 125 4.33 24.11 -0.38
CA VAL A 125 5.62 24.59 -0.82
C VAL A 125 5.39 25.77 -1.76
N TRP A 126 6.05 26.91 -1.50
CA TRP A 126 5.98 28.10 -2.34
C TRP A 126 7.32 28.83 -2.37
N LEU A 127 7.51 29.74 -3.33
CA LEU A 127 8.73 30.52 -3.42
C LEU A 127 8.82 31.50 -2.24
N LYS A 128 9.93 31.50 -1.51
CA LYS A 128 10.13 32.28 -0.29
C LYS A 128 9.97 33.79 -0.49
N GLN A 129 10.26 34.30 -1.70
CA GLN A 129 10.04 35.69 -2.08
C GLN A 129 8.56 36.12 -2.09
N ARG A 130 7.62 35.16 -2.12
CA ARG A 130 6.18 35.40 -2.05
C ARG A 130 5.74 35.51 -0.58
N THR A 131 6.14 36.61 0.06
CA THR A 131 5.82 36.91 1.47
C THR A 131 4.34 37.23 1.71
N ASP A 132 3.61 37.48 0.64
CA ASP A 132 2.17 37.68 0.61
C ASP A 132 1.37 36.37 0.82
N LEU A 133 1.96 35.21 0.51
CA LEU A 133 1.30 33.92 0.63
C LEU A 133 1.30 33.42 2.09
N LYS A 134 0.12 33.16 2.61
CA LYS A 134 -0.11 32.61 3.95
C LYS A 134 -1.12 31.46 3.83
N PRO A 135 -0.69 30.19 3.77
CA PRO A 135 -1.57 29.04 3.55
C PRO A 135 -2.79 28.96 4.47
N ASP A 136 -2.67 29.42 5.72
CA ASP A 136 -3.78 29.45 6.70
C ASP A 136 -4.78 30.59 6.46
N SER A 137 -4.55 31.46 5.49
CA SER A 137 -5.44 32.61 5.26
C SER A 137 -6.59 32.27 4.30
N ILE A 138 -7.70 32.94 4.49
CA ILE A 138 -8.86 32.86 3.60
C ILE A 138 -8.49 33.32 2.19
N SER A 139 -7.69 34.39 2.07
CA SER A 139 -7.20 34.91 0.78
C SER A 139 -6.37 33.89 0.03
N PHE A 140 -5.48 33.14 0.70
CA PHE A 140 -4.72 32.08 0.06
C PHE A 140 -5.66 31.03 -0.54
N LYS A 141 -6.65 30.58 0.24
CA LYS A 141 -7.63 29.58 -0.24
C LYS A 141 -8.45 30.11 -1.44
N GLN A 142 -8.81 31.37 -1.43
CA GLN A 142 -9.66 31.96 -2.46
C GLN A 142 -8.89 32.37 -3.72
N ASP A 143 -7.65 32.84 -3.58
CA ASP A 143 -6.96 33.54 -4.65
C ASP A 143 -5.75 32.80 -5.20
N ALA A 144 -5.03 32.04 -4.34
CA ALA A 144 -3.83 31.33 -4.78
C ALA A 144 -4.15 30.25 -5.83
N VAL A 145 -3.39 30.26 -6.92
CA VAL A 145 -3.37 29.18 -7.90
C VAL A 145 -2.43 28.11 -7.44
N VAL A 146 -2.96 26.91 -7.17
CA VAL A 146 -2.20 25.83 -6.57
C VAL A 146 -2.12 24.61 -7.45
N SER A 147 -1.18 23.70 -7.17
CA SER A 147 -1.06 22.43 -7.89
C SER A 147 -0.67 21.27 -6.97
N ALA A 148 -1.01 20.07 -7.40
CA ALA A 148 -0.54 18.81 -6.85
C ALA A 148 -0.46 17.77 -7.96
N GLN A 149 0.21 16.63 -7.70
CA GLN A 149 0.30 15.56 -8.68
C GLN A 149 -1.10 15.03 -9.01
N LEU A 150 -1.41 14.89 -10.28
CA LEU A 150 -2.71 14.43 -10.78
C LEU A 150 -3.09 13.07 -10.14
N ASN A 151 -4.35 12.96 -9.69
CA ASN A 151 -4.91 11.78 -9.04
C ASN A 151 -4.22 11.36 -7.73
N SER A 152 -3.34 12.21 -7.17
CA SER A 152 -2.86 12.04 -5.79
C SER A 152 -3.93 12.47 -4.79
N ASN A 153 -3.81 12.02 -3.53
CA ASN A 153 -4.73 12.48 -2.49
C ASN A 153 -4.64 13.99 -2.22
N PRO A 154 -3.45 14.63 -2.21
CA PRO A 154 -3.38 16.10 -2.18
C PRO A 154 -4.20 16.75 -3.30
N TYR A 155 -4.10 16.27 -4.54
CA TYR A 155 -4.88 16.79 -5.66
C TYR A 155 -6.39 16.66 -5.42
N LEU A 156 -6.86 15.47 -5.03
CA LEU A 156 -8.28 15.23 -4.76
C LEU A 156 -8.80 16.09 -3.61
N TRP A 157 -7.99 16.28 -2.58
CA TRP A 157 -8.31 17.14 -1.45
C TRP A 157 -8.41 18.61 -1.88
N LEU A 158 -7.45 19.12 -2.65
CA LEU A 158 -7.51 20.50 -3.19
C LEU A 158 -8.79 20.75 -3.99
N MET A 159 -9.17 19.79 -4.86
CA MET A 159 -10.42 19.87 -5.64
C MET A 159 -11.64 19.85 -4.73
N LYS A 160 -11.69 18.96 -3.74
CA LYS A 160 -12.79 18.86 -2.75
C LYS A 160 -12.91 20.12 -1.89
N GLN A 161 -11.78 20.77 -1.59
CA GLN A 161 -11.73 22.01 -0.81
C GLN A 161 -11.95 23.27 -1.67
N HIS A 162 -12.19 23.13 -2.97
CA HIS A 162 -12.46 24.24 -3.91
C HIS A 162 -11.29 25.23 -4.08
N TYR A 163 -10.03 24.75 -3.98
CA TYR A 163 -8.88 25.55 -4.36
C TYR A 163 -8.84 25.79 -5.88
N LYS A 164 -8.22 26.89 -6.33
CA LYS A 164 -7.94 27.15 -7.75
C LYS A 164 -6.79 26.25 -8.22
N VAL A 165 -7.08 25.02 -8.63
CA VAL A 165 -6.05 24.07 -9.07
C VAL A 165 -5.73 24.25 -10.55
N ALA A 166 -4.45 24.40 -10.87
CA ALA A 166 -3.96 24.51 -12.25
C ALA A 166 -2.75 23.61 -12.51
N GLY A 167 -2.61 23.13 -13.74
CA GLY A 167 -1.44 22.43 -14.22
C GLY A 167 -1.06 21.16 -13.44
N ALA A 168 -2.05 20.35 -13.02
CA ALA A 168 -1.81 19.12 -12.27
C ALA A 168 -1.02 18.08 -13.11
N PRO A 169 0.31 17.94 -12.95
CA PRO A 169 1.13 17.03 -13.74
C PRO A 169 1.06 15.60 -13.23
N ASN A 170 1.29 14.61 -14.11
CA ASN A 170 1.47 13.22 -13.72
C ASN A 170 2.82 12.99 -13.01
N ASN A 171 3.85 13.74 -13.39
CA ASN A 171 5.19 13.66 -12.82
C ASN A 171 5.38 14.69 -11.71
N ILE A 172 5.75 14.22 -10.53
CA ILE A 172 5.88 15.06 -9.33
C ILE A 172 6.97 16.12 -9.47
N ARG A 173 8.06 15.87 -10.23
CA ARG A 173 9.13 16.86 -10.47
C ARG A 173 8.62 18.09 -11.22
N MET A 174 7.63 17.91 -12.10
CA MET A 174 7.04 19.02 -12.84
C MET A 174 6.28 20.02 -11.95
N LEU A 175 5.92 19.66 -10.72
CA LEU A 175 5.36 20.61 -9.76
C LEU A 175 6.34 21.76 -9.47
N PHE A 176 7.62 21.44 -9.27
CA PHE A 176 8.65 22.45 -9.06
C PHE A 176 8.91 23.31 -10.33
N THR A 177 8.78 22.72 -11.52
CA THR A 177 8.85 23.48 -12.76
C THR A 177 7.71 24.51 -12.85
N LEU A 178 6.48 24.12 -12.52
CA LEU A 178 5.32 25.04 -12.47
C LEU A 178 5.54 26.15 -11.42
N LEU A 179 6.00 25.79 -10.25
CA LEU A 179 6.27 26.73 -9.16
C LEU A 179 7.38 27.72 -9.52
N ASN A 180 8.51 27.25 -10.03
CA ASN A 180 9.66 28.08 -10.40
C ASN A 180 9.37 29.01 -11.60
N SER A 181 8.50 28.56 -12.52
CA SER A 181 8.02 29.39 -13.63
C SER A 181 6.85 30.31 -13.25
N ARG A 182 6.45 30.33 -11.98
CA ARG A 182 5.33 31.13 -11.44
C ARG A 182 4.00 30.89 -12.15
N ARG A 183 3.81 29.67 -12.69
CA ARG A 183 2.53 29.26 -13.24
C ARG A 183 1.52 28.87 -12.17
N VAL A 184 2.05 28.55 -10.97
CA VAL A 184 1.28 28.34 -9.75
C VAL A 184 1.94 29.09 -8.59
N ASP A 185 1.15 29.47 -7.61
CA ASP A 185 1.60 30.19 -6.43
C ASP A 185 2.19 29.25 -5.37
N ALA A 186 1.60 28.07 -5.24
CA ALA A 186 2.06 27.02 -4.32
C ALA A 186 1.76 25.62 -4.86
N ILE A 187 2.49 24.64 -4.35
CA ILE A 187 2.26 23.23 -4.63
C ILE A 187 2.04 22.47 -3.32
N MET A 188 1.23 21.41 -3.37
CA MET A 188 1.00 20.53 -2.23
C MET A 188 1.50 19.12 -2.53
N LEU A 189 2.40 18.63 -1.68
CA LEU A 189 2.95 17.27 -1.75
C LEU A 189 3.49 16.87 -0.36
N PRO A 190 3.79 15.58 -0.11
CA PRO A 190 4.43 15.18 1.13
C PRO A 190 5.78 15.88 1.33
N GLU A 191 6.05 16.26 2.57
CA GLU A 191 7.28 16.96 2.95
C GLU A 191 8.55 16.22 2.51
N LEU A 192 8.61 14.90 2.80
CA LEU A 192 9.76 14.09 2.42
C LEU A 192 9.92 14.00 0.90
N THR A 193 8.81 13.94 0.16
CA THR A 193 8.84 13.97 -1.31
C THR A 193 9.34 15.31 -1.82
N ALA A 194 8.91 16.44 -1.23
CA ALA A 194 9.40 17.75 -1.59
C ALA A 194 10.92 17.85 -1.42
N LYS A 195 11.43 17.42 -0.26
CA LYS A 195 12.87 17.39 0.04
C LYS A 195 13.65 16.48 -0.91
N ALA A 196 13.11 15.28 -1.22
CA ALA A 196 13.75 14.33 -2.14
C ALA A 196 13.82 14.90 -3.57
N VAL A 197 12.75 15.53 -4.07
CA VAL A 197 12.75 16.17 -5.39
C VAL A 197 13.73 17.35 -5.42
N MET A 198 13.75 18.21 -4.40
CA MET A 198 14.71 19.30 -4.32
C MET A 198 16.16 18.79 -4.40
N GLN A 199 16.47 17.71 -3.68
CA GLN A 199 17.80 17.09 -3.70
C GLN A 199 18.14 16.50 -5.08
N GLN A 200 17.23 15.75 -5.68
CA GLN A 200 17.43 15.10 -6.99
C GLN A 200 17.62 16.11 -8.12
N GLU A 201 16.81 17.16 -8.12
CA GLU A 201 16.85 18.24 -9.12
C GLU A 201 17.87 19.34 -8.79
N LYS A 202 18.64 19.17 -7.70
CA LYS A 202 19.66 20.14 -7.23
C LYS A 202 19.08 21.54 -7.03
N LEU A 203 17.84 21.63 -6.57
CA LEU A 203 17.20 22.90 -6.22
C LEU A 203 17.70 23.38 -4.86
N ASP A 204 17.94 24.69 -4.75
CA ASP A 204 18.33 25.29 -3.46
C ASP A 204 17.11 25.37 -2.52
N PRO A 205 17.08 24.61 -1.40
CA PRO A 205 15.94 24.62 -0.48
C PRO A 205 15.69 26.00 0.16
N SER A 206 16.70 26.87 0.22
CA SER A 206 16.57 28.20 0.82
C SER A 206 15.66 29.14 0.02
N LEU A 207 15.37 28.81 -1.24
CA LEU A 207 14.46 29.55 -2.12
C LEU A 207 12.98 29.26 -1.87
N TYR A 208 12.68 28.24 -1.06
CA TYR A 208 11.32 27.79 -0.81
C TYR A 208 10.94 27.98 0.65
N SER A 209 9.67 28.28 0.86
CA SER A 209 9.00 28.15 2.15
C SER A 209 8.17 26.89 2.16
N MET A 210 8.06 26.26 3.32
CA MET A 210 7.31 25.05 3.53
C MET A 210 6.45 25.15 4.79
N GLN A 211 5.19 24.71 4.71
CA GLN A 211 4.27 24.67 5.86
C GLN A 211 3.47 23.38 5.82
N LEU A 212 3.49 22.64 6.93
CA LEU A 212 2.69 21.45 7.10
C LEU A 212 1.21 21.83 7.16
N GLU A 213 0.40 21.21 6.29
CA GLU A 213 -1.05 21.35 6.30
C GLU A 213 -1.69 20.30 7.22
N MET A 214 -1.33 19.03 7.04
CA MET A 214 -1.88 17.93 7.84
C MET A 214 -0.99 16.70 7.82
N GLN A 215 -1.12 15.87 8.85
CA GLN A 215 -0.54 14.51 8.88
C GLN A 215 -1.63 13.48 8.71
N LEU A 216 -1.35 12.47 7.89
CA LEU A 216 -2.28 11.39 7.56
C LEU A 216 -1.63 10.02 7.70
N PRO A 217 -2.38 9.00 8.12
CA PRO A 217 -1.90 7.63 8.09
C PRO A 217 -1.59 7.21 6.65
N PHE A 218 -0.50 6.47 6.49
CA PHE A 218 0.00 5.94 5.24
C PHE A 218 0.13 4.43 5.37
N GLY A 219 -0.69 3.69 4.64
CA GLY A 219 -0.87 2.26 4.84
C GLY A 219 -0.98 1.48 3.54
N ILE A 220 -1.43 0.24 3.67
CA ILE A 220 -1.59 -0.72 2.60
C ILE A 220 -3.08 -0.90 2.32
N TYR A 221 -3.45 -0.89 1.06
CA TYR A 221 -4.78 -1.26 0.62
C TYR A 221 -4.79 -2.67 0.07
N ILE A 222 -5.78 -3.47 0.49
CA ILE A 222 -6.07 -4.79 -0.09
C ILE A 222 -7.45 -4.74 -0.72
N SER A 223 -7.56 -5.20 -1.96
CA SER A 223 -8.81 -5.19 -2.71
C SER A 223 -9.88 -6.06 -2.04
N LYS A 224 -11.12 -5.61 -2.05
CA LYS A 224 -12.26 -6.38 -1.52
C LYS A 224 -12.39 -7.74 -2.20
N ALA A 225 -12.04 -7.84 -3.49
CA ALA A 225 -12.04 -9.09 -4.24
C ALA A 225 -11.01 -10.09 -3.70
N TYR A 226 -9.79 -9.64 -3.34
CA TYR A 226 -8.78 -10.50 -2.72
C TYR A 226 -9.20 -10.92 -1.31
N ILE A 227 -9.73 -9.98 -0.51
CA ILE A 227 -10.22 -10.26 0.85
C ILE A 227 -11.34 -11.32 0.84
N ALA A 228 -12.25 -11.27 -0.15
CA ALA A 228 -13.32 -12.26 -0.28
C ALA A 228 -12.79 -13.70 -0.48
N ARG A 229 -11.62 -13.85 -1.13
CA ARG A 229 -10.95 -15.15 -1.30
C ARG A 229 -10.02 -15.50 -0.12
N ASN A 230 -9.55 -14.49 0.61
CA ASN A 230 -8.58 -14.60 1.69
C ASN A 230 -9.05 -13.79 2.92
N PRO A 231 -10.12 -14.21 3.63
CA PRO A 231 -10.79 -13.39 4.66
C PRO A 231 -9.89 -13.02 5.84
N ASP A 232 -8.87 -13.82 6.13
CA ASP A 232 -7.93 -13.59 7.24
C ASP A 232 -6.82 -12.59 6.91
N ILE A 233 -6.72 -12.12 5.65
CA ILE A 233 -5.58 -11.30 5.22
C ILE A 233 -5.48 -9.99 6.01
N MET A 234 -6.60 -9.27 6.20
CA MET A 234 -6.59 -7.98 6.87
C MET A 234 -6.23 -8.06 8.36
N PRO A 235 -6.82 -8.97 9.17
CA PRO A 235 -6.38 -9.17 10.55
C PRO A 235 -4.89 -9.52 10.65
N LYS A 236 -4.42 -10.45 9.83
CA LYS A 236 -3.00 -10.87 9.81
C LYS A 236 -2.07 -9.73 9.39
N LEU A 237 -2.43 -8.97 8.36
CA LEU A 237 -1.68 -7.80 7.90
C LEU A 237 -1.55 -6.75 9.00
N ASN A 238 -2.66 -6.41 9.66
CA ASN A 238 -2.64 -5.43 10.74
C ASN A 238 -1.78 -5.88 11.92
N GLN A 239 -1.80 -7.16 12.27
CA GLN A 239 -0.90 -7.72 13.29
C GLN A 239 0.58 -7.66 12.86
N ALA A 240 0.89 -7.96 11.60
CA ALA A 240 2.26 -7.85 11.08
C ALA A 240 2.75 -6.39 11.10
N ILE A 241 1.89 -5.43 10.78
CA ILE A 241 2.21 -3.99 10.88
C ILE A 241 2.49 -3.59 12.34
N MET A 242 1.72 -4.09 13.30
CA MET A 242 1.98 -3.83 14.73
C MET A 242 3.34 -4.36 15.16
N ARG A 243 3.69 -5.62 14.81
CA ARG A 243 5.01 -6.20 15.10
C ARG A 243 6.14 -5.43 14.42
N TYR A 244 5.94 -4.99 13.18
CA TYR A 244 6.89 -4.12 12.49
C TYR A 244 7.18 -2.84 13.30
N HIS A 245 6.16 -2.18 13.84
CA HIS A 245 6.36 -0.98 14.69
C HIS A 245 7.08 -1.29 16.01
N GLU A 246 6.80 -2.42 16.62
CA GLU A 246 7.51 -2.86 17.85
C GLU A 246 9.00 -3.07 17.58
N GLN A 247 9.34 -3.75 16.48
CA GLN A 247 10.72 -3.97 16.06
C GLN A 247 11.45 -2.65 15.78
N GLN A 248 10.80 -1.68 15.11
CA GLN A 248 11.39 -0.38 14.84
C GLN A 248 11.67 0.40 16.14
N LYS A 249 10.79 0.35 17.12
CA LYS A 249 11.00 0.97 18.44
C LYS A 249 12.19 0.35 19.19
N GLU A 250 12.27 -0.98 19.18
CA GLU A 250 13.37 -1.71 19.81
C GLU A 250 14.72 -1.35 19.15
N PHE A 251 14.75 -1.26 17.82
CA PHE A 251 15.95 -0.87 17.08
C PHE A 251 16.39 0.57 17.40
N ALA A 252 15.43 1.49 17.48
CA ALA A 252 15.69 2.90 17.83
C ALA A 252 16.15 3.08 19.29
N SER A 253 15.81 2.16 20.19
CA SER A 253 16.17 2.22 21.61
C SER A 253 17.55 1.63 21.94
N LYS A 254 18.18 0.90 21.00
CA LYS A 254 19.53 0.35 21.20
C LYS A 254 20.56 1.45 21.03
N PRO A 255 21.45 1.71 22.03
CA PRO A 255 22.51 2.69 21.86
C PRO A 255 23.41 2.29 20.69
N SER A 256 23.68 3.28 19.84
CA SER A 256 24.69 3.13 18.78
C SER A 256 26.03 2.85 19.45
N GLY A 257 26.52 1.62 19.36
CA GLY A 257 27.81 1.18 19.85
C GLY A 257 28.95 1.81 19.06
#